data_5ef287d83421317e89d80bc708dc9603
#
_entry.id   5ef287d83421317e89d80bc708dc9603
#
_cell.length_a   1.000
_cell.length_b   1.000
_cell.length_c   1.000
_cell.angle_alpha   90.00
_cell.angle_beta   90.00
_cell.angle_gamma   90.00
#
_symmetry.space_group_name_H-M   'P 1'
#
loop_
_entity.id
_entity.type
_entity.pdbx_description
1 polymer ?
#
loop_
_entity_poly.entity_id
_entity_poly.type
_entity_poly.pdbx_seq_one_letter_code
_entity_poly.pdbx_strand_id
1 'polypeptide(L)'
;MKNIYVILILMLSFQMMAQNKKMEITNNSNGKTVIIEESQNVKIATIDREKYTGNITFIDAETISLQGQNIKLDNVNSIKNVGGKKITTKKIIMSVGLGLVATSGIMAATSNGNAFSFFAVGTSTAIVGGLLNDKNKNYSKRKYTFKIIP
;
A
#
# COMPACT_ATOMS: atom_id res chain seq x y z
N MET A 1 -18.38 -48.58 5.83
CA MET A 1 -19.01 -47.27 6.22
C MET A 1 -18.32 -46.58 7.39
N LYS A 2 -17.70 -47.26 8.35
CA LYS A 2 -16.96 -46.62 9.48
C LYS A 2 -15.79 -45.71 9.03
N ASN A 3 -15.09 -46.02 7.95
CA ASN A 3 -13.90 -45.27 7.50
C ASN A 3 -14.24 -43.93 6.84
N ILE A 4 -15.47 -43.75 6.35
CA ILE A 4 -15.91 -42.49 5.72
C ILE A 4 -16.02 -41.37 6.76
N TYR A 5 -16.49 -41.69 7.96
CA TYR A 5 -16.60 -40.71 9.05
C TYR A 5 -15.23 -40.24 9.55
N VAL A 6 -14.22 -41.12 9.56
CA VAL A 6 -12.85 -40.76 9.92
C VAL A 6 -12.25 -39.80 8.91
N ILE A 7 -12.45 -40.04 7.63
CA ILE A 7 -11.97 -39.13 6.55
C ILE A 7 -12.70 -37.79 6.61
N LEU A 8 -14.00 -37.78 6.88
CA LEU A 8 -14.80 -36.57 7.02
C LEU A 8 -14.33 -35.70 8.22
N ILE A 9 -14.02 -36.32 9.35
CA ILE A 9 -13.51 -35.65 10.55
C ILE A 9 -12.09 -35.11 10.28
N LEU A 10 -11.25 -35.85 9.56
CA LEU A 10 -9.92 -35.40 9.16
C LEU A 10 -10.00 -34.20 8.21
N MET A 11 -10.93 -34.16 7.26
CA MET A 11 -11.11 -33.03 6.37
C MET A 11 -11.63 -31.77 7.08
N LEU A 12 -12.47 -31.90 8.08
CA LEU A 12 -12.95 -30.80 8.91
C LEU A 12 -11.84 -30.17 9.76
N SER A 13 -10.85 -30.94 10.20
CA SER A 13 -9.74 -30.42 11.00
C SER A 13 -8.76 -29.53 10.18
N PHE A 14 -8.68 -29.68 8.87
CA PHE A 14 -7.83 -28.82 8.02
C PHE A 14 -8.41 -27.43 7.81
N GLN A 15 -9.68 -27.18 8.05
CA GLN A 15 -10.29 -25.85 7.85
C GLN A 15 -9.99 -24.87 9.01
N MET A 16 -9.48 -25.32 10.14
CA MET A 16 -9.21 -24.45 11.30
C MET A 16 -7.89 -23.67 11.22
N MET A 17 -7.03 -23.88 10.23
CA MET A 17 -5.70 -23.24 10.17
C MET A 17 -5.61 -21.99 9.28
N ALA A 18 -6.70 -21.55 8.67
CA ALA A 18 -6.70 -20.40 7.75
C ALA A 18 -7.22 -19.11 8.38
N GLN A 19 -6.86 -18.81 9.62
CA GLN A 19 -7.07 -17.47 10.16
C GLN A 19 -5.96 -16.56 9.63
N ASN A 20 -6.24 -15.85 8.54
CA ASN A 20 -5.34 -14.83 8.01
C ASN A 20 -5.24 -13.69 9.03
N LYS A 21 -4.16 -13.67 9.79
CA LYS A 21 -3.86 -12.57 10.71
C LYS A 21 -3.80 -11.26 9.94
N LYS A 22 -4.32 -10.20 10.56
CA LYS A 22 -4.37 -8.85 9.99
C LYS A 22 -3.86 -7.86 11.02
N MET A 23 -3.29 -6.76 10.56
CA MET A 23 -2.93 -5.67 11.45
C MET A 23 -3.96 -4.56 11.32
N GLU A 24 -4.55 -4.22 12.45
CA GLU A 24 -5.45 -3.09 12.61
C GLU A 24 -4.65 -1.86 13.05
N ILE A 25 -4.82 -0.77 12.31
CA ILE A 25 -4.20 0.53 12.59
C ILE A 25 -5.32 1.51 12.90
N THR A 26 -5.53 1.82 14.15
CA THR A 26 -6.60 2.71 14.60
C THR A 26 -6.07 4.10 14.90
N ASN A 27 -6.72 5.11 14.36
CA ASN A 27 -6.41 6.51 14.63
C ASN A 27 -6.96 6.91 16.00
N ASN A 28 -6.09 7.35 16.91
CA ASN A 28 -6.43 7.68 18.29
C ASN A 28 -7.37 8.91 18.42
N SER A 29 -7.42 9.79 17.39
CA SER A 29 -8.22 11.01 17.46
C SER A 29 -9.65 10.85 16.94
N ASN A 30 -9.87 9.96 15.94
CA ASN A 30 -11.18 9.84 15.29
C ASN A 30 -11.68 8.40 15.15
N GLY A 31 -10.98 7.42 15.73
CA GLY A 31 -11.34 6.01 15.71
C GLY A 31 -11.31 5.35 14.32
N LYS A 32 -10.89 6.04 13.28
CA LYS A 32 -10.81 5.44 11.94
C LYS A 32 -9.75 4.37 11.89
N THR A 33 -10.14 3.22 11.40
CA THR A 33 -9.29 2.03 11.30
C THR A 33 -8.86 1.79 9.86
N VAL A 34 -7.64 1.30 9.70
CA VAL A 34 -7.07 0.81 8.45
C VAL A 34 -6.53 -0.58 8.69
N ILE A 35 -6.81 -1.50 7.80
CA ILE A 35 -6.35 -2.88 7.89
C ILE A 35 -5.16 -3.07 6.95
N ILE A 36 -4.10 -3.69 7.45
CA ILE A 36 -2.99 -4.22 6.67
C ILE A 36 -3.10 -5.75 6.71
N GLU A 37 -3.18 -6.34 5.54
CA GLU A 37 -3.24 -7.79 5.38
C GLU A 37 -1.84 -8.39 5.26
N GLU A 38 -1.73 -9.68 5.50
CA GLU A 38 -0.50 -10.42 5.30
C GLU A 38 -0.01 -10.32 3.85
N SER A 39 1.29 -10.40 3.65
CA SER A 39 1.96 -10.25 2.35
C SER A 39 1.87 -8.87 1.70
N GLN A 40 1.26 -7.87 2.35
CA GLN A 40 1.31 -6.50 1.84
C GLN A 40 2.72 -5.92 2.01
N ASN A 41 3.17 -5.17 0.99
CA ASN A 41 4.46 -4.49 1.05
C ASN A 41 4.35 -3.23 1.92
N VAL A 42 5.12 -3.21 2.99
CA VAL A 42 5.14 -2.11 3.96
C VAL A 42 6.56 -1.63 4.22
N LYS A 43 6.67 -0.39 4.61
CA LYS A 43 7.90 0.17 5.18
C LYS A 43 7.65 0.47 6.64
N ILE A 44 8.47 -0.11 7.50
CA ILE A 44 8.43 0.08 8.95
C ILE A 44 9.66 0.86 9.37
N ALA A 45 9.45 1.84 10.23
CA ALA A 45 10.53 2.48 10.96
C ALA A 45 10.39 2.13 12.44
N THR A 46 11.47 1.68 13.06
CA THR A 46 11.53 1.35 14.49
C THR A 46 11.83 2.58 15.34
N ILE A 47 11.71 2.44 16.66
CA ILE A 47 12.09 3.46 17.63
C ILE A 47 13.60 3.74 17.53
N ASP A 48 14.39 2.71 17.26
CA ASP A 48 15.86 2.79 17.09
C ASP A 48 16.28 3.44 15.75
N ARG A 49 15.31 3.98 15.00
CA ARG A 49 15.47 4.64 13.67
C ARG A 49 15.88 3.71 12.54
N GLU A 50 15.83 2.41 12.73
CA GLU A 50 16.03 1.44 11.66
C GLU A 50 14.81 1.44 10.72
N LYS A 51 15.03 1.09 9.46
CA LYS A 51 13.99 1.09 8.43
C LYS A 51 14.00 -0.22 7.68
N TYR A 52 12.91 -0.94 7.76
CA TYR A 52 12.68 -2.20 7.04
C TYR A 52 11.60 -2.00 5.98
N THR A 53 11.79 -2.59 4.81
CA THR A 53 10.80 -2.52 3.72
C THR A 53 10.63 -3.90 3.12
N GLY A 54 9.44 -4.42 3.08
CA GLY A 54 9.17 -5.75 2.53
C GLY A 54 7.74 -6.19 2.76
N ASN A 55 7.45 -7.43 2.40
CA ASN A 55 6.16 -8.04 2.67
C ASN A 55 6.05 -8.37 4.15
N ILE A 56 4.95 -7.94 4.76
CA ILE A 56 4.69 -8.19 6.18
C ILE A 56 4.15 -9.60 6.36
N THR A 57 4.66 -10.29 7.38
CA THR A 57 4.12 -11.55 7.88
C THR A 57 3.89 -11.42 9.39
N PHE A 58 2.81 -11.98 9.88
CA PHE A 58 2.46 -11.92 11.31
C PHE A 58 2.84 -13.22 12.00
N ILE A 59 3.83 -13.18 12.90
CA ILE A 59 4.28 -14.36 13.65
C ILE A 59 3.29 -14.65 14.79
N ASP A 60 3.05 -13.68 15.62
CA ASP A 60 2.13 -13.74 16.76
C ASP A 60 1.35 -12.44 16.94
N ALA A 61 0.68 -12.25 18.07
CA ALA A 61 -0.12 -11.05 18.35
C ALA A 61 0.71 -9.77 18.56
N GLU A 62 2.02 -9.90 18.79
CA GLU A 62 2.92 -8.80 19.13
C GLU A 62 4.15 -8.71 18.22
N THR A 63 4.37 -9.70 17.35
CA THR A 63 5.56 -9.81 16.52
C THR A 63 5.21 -9.90 15.05
N ILE A 64 5.86 -9.06 14.27
CA ILE A 64 5.79 -9.04 12.81
C ILE A 64 7.14 -9.44 12.22
N SER A 65 7.14 -10.02 11.05
CA SER A 65 8.36 -10.32 10.29
C SER A 65 8.37 -9.56 8.98
N LEU A 66 9.50 -8.97 8.64
CA LEU A 66 9.79 -8.39 7.33
C LEU A 66 11.13 -8.93 6.84
N GLN A 67 11.14 -9.59 5.69
CA GLN A 67 12.36 -10.16 5.08
C GLN A 67 13.17 -11.05 6.06
N GLY A 68 12.49 -11.79 6.93
CA GLY A 68 13.13 -12.67 7.92
C GLY A 68 13.57 -11.96 9.21
N GLN A 69 13.40 -10.64 9.31
CA GLN A 69 13.66 -9.89 10.54
C GLN A 69 12.39 -9.81 11.39
N ASN A 70 12.49 -10.26 12.63
CA ASN A 70 11.40 -10.21 13.60
C ASN A 70 11.42 -8.88 14.33
N ILE A 71 10.32 -8.15 14.28
CA ILE A 71 10.15 -6.84 14.88
C ILE A 71 8.98 -6.89 15.85
N LYS A 72 9.22 -6.57 17.12
CA LYS A 72 8.14 -6.43 18.11
C LYS A 72 7.32 -5.18 17.80
N LEU A 73 6.00 -5.28 17.94
CA LEU A 73 5.06 -4.20 17.67
C LEU A 73 5.36 -2.97 18.54
N ASP A 74 5.85 -3.20 19.76
CA ASP A 74 6.27 -2.12 20.67
C ASP A 74 7.45 -1.32 20.16
N ASN A 75 8.35 -1.92 19.39
CA ASN A 75 9.48 -1.24 18.77
C ASN A 75 9.11 -0.53 17.46
N VAL A 76 7.90 -0.69 16.98
CA VAL A 76 7.44 -0.01 15.76
C VAL A 76 7.09 1.44 16.07
N ASN A 77 7.79 2.38 15.45
CA ASN A 77 7.52 3.81 15.53
C ASN A 77 6.53 4.27 14.45
N SER A 78 6.66 3.75 13.23
CA SER A 78 5.73 4.08 12.16
C SER A 78 5.65 2.99 11.10
N ILE A 79 4.48 2.87 10.49
CA ILE A 79 4.20 1.95 9.37
C ILE A 79 3.70 2.78 8.19
N LYS A 80 4.26 2.51 7.02
CA LYS A 80 3.80 3.07 5.76
C LYS A 80 3.48 1.92 4.80
N ASN A 81 2.25 1.85 4.34
CA ASN A 81 1.90 0.91 3.27
C ASN A 81 2.57 1.39 1.97
N VAL A 82 3.51 0.59 1.46
CA VAL A 82 4.22 0.89 0.21
C VAL A 82 3.51 0.24 -0.96
N GLY A 83 2.44 -0.52 -0.67
CA GLY A 83 1.57 -1.27 -1.58
C GLY A 83 2.17 -1.46 -2.96
N GLY A 84 2.18 -2.68 -3.49
CA GLY A 84 2.79 -2.98 -4.79
C GLY A 84 2.48 -1.88 -5.82
N LYS A 85 3.22 -1.76 -6.88
CA LYS A 85 3.17 -0.73 -7.95
C LYS A 85 1.74 -0.29 -8.36
N LYS A 86 0.95 0.19 -7.40
CA LYS A 86 -0.34 0.81 -7.67
C LYS A 86 0.00 2.10 -8.41
N ILE A 87 -0.28 2.09 -9.71
CA ILE A 87 -0.20 3.30 -10.51
C ILE A 87 -1.17 4.28 -9.84
N THR A 88 -0.63 5.27 -9.13
CA THR A 88 -1.46 6.25 -8.43
C THR A 88 -2.15 7.14 -9.45
N THR A 89 -3.36 7.63 -9.12
CA THR A 89 -4.08 8.60 -9.96
C THR A 89 -3.17 9.78 -10.35
N LYS A 90 -2.32 10.22 -9.43
CA LYS A 90 -1.28 11.22 -9.68
C LYS A 90 -0.38 10.83 -10.85
N LYS A 91 0.19 9.62 -10.86
CA LYS A 91 1.08 9.15 -11.92
C LYS A 91 0.37 9.04 -13.25
N ILE A 92 -0.88 8.57 -13.25
CA ILE A 92 -1.70 8.48 -14.48
C ILE A 92 -1.90 9.88 -15.07
N ILE A 93 -2.39 10.83 -14.27
CA ILE A 93 -2.68 12.19 -14.74
C ILE A 93 -1.40 12.89 -15.22
N MET A 94 -0.29 12.76 -14.49
CA MET A 94 1.01 13.30 -14.93
C MET A 94 1.48 12.68 -16.26
N SER A 95 1.36 11.36 -16.42
CA SER A 95 1.78 10.68 -17.65
C SER A 95 0.95 11.12 -18.84
N VAL A 96 -0.36 11.27 -18.67
CA VAL A 96 -1.27 11.77 -19.72
C VAL A 96 -0.88 13.21 -20.09
N GLY A 97 -0.68 14.07 -19.11
CA GLY A 97 -0.28 15.48 -19.35
C GLY A 97 1.04 15.58 -20.10
N LEU A 98 2.06 14.83 -19.67
CA LEU A 98 3.36 14.79 -20.34
C LEU A 98 3.27 14.21 -21.76
N GLY A 99 2.44 13.19 -21.97
CA GLY A 99 2.18 12.64 -23.29
C GLY A 99 1.58 13.66 -24.26
N LEU A 100 0.62 14.45 -23.79
CA LEU A 100 0.04 15.55 -24.62
C LEU A 100 1.05 16.63 -24.94
N VAL A 101 1.93 17.00 -24.00
CA VAL A 101 3.03 17.95 -24.26
C VAL A 101 3.99 17.39 -25.31
N ALA A 102 4.37 16.13 -25.22
CA ALA A 102 5.24 15.50 -26.23
C ALA A 102 4.57 15.48 -27.63
N THR A 103 3.28 15.13 -27.68
CA THR A 103 2.48 15.14 -28.92
C THR A 103 2.43 16.55 -29.53
N SER A 104 2.26 17.59 -28.70
CA SER A 104 2.25 18.98 -29.18
C SER A 104 3.55 19.37 -29.86
N GLY A 105 4.69 18.89 -29.37
CA GLY A 105 5.99 19.10 -30.00
C GLY A 105 6.08 18.49 -31.41
N ILE A 106 5.57 17.27 -31.59
CA ILE A 106 5.48 16.61 -32.88
C ILE A 106 4.55 17.38 -33.82
N MET A 107 3.39 17.81 -33.35
CA MET A 107 2.41 18.58 -34.12
C MET A 107 2.98 19.95 -34.53
N ALA A 108 3.72 20.62 -33.68
CA ALA A 108 4.40 21.88 -34.01
C ALA A 108 5.43 21.67 -35.10
N ALA A 109 6.22 20.60 -35.04
CA ALA A 109 7.23 20.28 -36.09
C ALA A 109 6.57 19.99 -37.45
N THR A 110 5.31 19.55 -37.47
CA THR A 110 4.56 19.33 -38.72
C THR A 110 3.65 20.51 -39.10
N SER A 111 3.84 21.68 -38.49
CA SER A 111 3.08 22.92 -38.73
C SER A 111 1.57 22.76 -38.50
N ASN A 112 1.17 21.86 -37.56
CA ASN A 112 -0.22 21.64 -37.22
C ASN A 112 -0.73 22.74 -36.28
N GLY A 113 -1.79 23.46 -36.67
CA GLY A 113 -2.36 24.59 -35.92
C GLY A 113 -2.90 24.23 -34.52
N ASN A 114 -3.16 22.94 -34.26
CA ASN A 114 -3.65 22.46 -32.95
C ASN A 114 -2.53 22.23 -31.92
N ALA A 115 -1.25 22.35 -32.31
CA ALA A 115 -0.10 22.09 -31.42
C ALA A 115 -0.17 22.87 -30.10
N PHE A 116 -0.54 24.16 -30.18
CA PHE A 116 -0.67 25.01 -28.99
C PHE A 116 -1.77 24.53 -28.03
N SER A 117 -2.90 24.08 -28.55
CA SER A 117 -4.00 23.56 -27.72
C SER A 117 -3.56 22.29 -26.96
N PHE A 118 -2.88 21.38 -27.63
CA PHE A 118 -2.34 20.15 -26.98
C PHE A 118 -1.28 20.50 -25.94
N PHE A 119 -0.44 21.49 -26.19
CA PHE A 119 0.55 21.98 -25.22
C PHE A 119 -0.12 22.56 -23.98
N ALA A 120 -1.10 23.43 -24.14
CA ALA A 120 -1.81 24.07 -23.04
C ALA A 120 -2.56 23.05 -22.18
N VAL A 121 -3.31 22.14 -22.80
CA VAL A 121 -4.04 21.07 -22.09
C VAL A 121 -3.07 20.11 -21.42
N GLY A 122 -2.00 19.71 -22.09
CA GLY A 122 -1.00 18.79 -21.52
C GLY A 122 -0.29 19.39 -20.31
N THR A 123 0.11 20.64 -20.39
CA THR A 123 0.78 21.35 -19.30
C THR A 123 -0.15 21.51 -18.10
N SER A 124 -1.38 21.95 -18.32
CA SER A 124 -2.39 22.09 -17.26
C SER A 124 -2.67 20.76 -16.56
N THR A 125 -2.83 19.68 -17.34
CA THR A 125 -3.05 18.33 -16.83
C THR A 125 -1.86 17.84 -16.00
N ALA A 126 -0.63 18.06 -16.47
CA ALA A 126 0.56 17.68 -15.73
C ALA A 126 0.72 18.45 -14.42
N ILE A 127 0.40 19.75 -14.40
CA ILE A 127 0.41 20.58 -13.19
C ILE A 127 -0.63 20.05 -12.18
N VAL A 128 -1.87 19.82 -12.62
CA VAL A 128 -2.91 19.24 -11.75
C VAL A 128 -2.46 17.89 -11.18
N GLY A 129 -1.92 17.02 -12.01
CA GLY A 129 -1.35 15.75 -11.57
C GLY A 129 -0.23 15.95 -10.53
N GLY A 130 0.63 16.93 -10.73
CA GLY A 130 1.72 17.30 -9.81
C GLY A 130 1.22 17.73 -8.41
N LEU A 131 0.13 18.48 -8.38
CA LEU A 131 -0.49 18.98 -7.15
C LEU A 131 -1.24 17.90 -6.35
N LEU A 132 -1.62 16.78 -6.99
CA LEU A 132 -2.25 15.68 -6.29
C LEU A 132 -1.29 15.06 -5.27
N ASN A 133 -1.74 15.00 -4.02
CA ASN A 133 -0.95 14.39 -2.96
C ASN A 133 -1.06 12.86 -3.02
N ASP A 134 0.07 12.17 -3.18
CA ASP A 134 0.13 10.71 -3.01
C ASP A 134 -0.15 10.39 -1.55
N LYS A 135 -1.37 9.92 -1.26
CA LYS A 135 -1.80 9.53 0.09
C LYS A 135 -1.19 8.20 0.54
N ASN A 136 0.10 8.04 0.36
CA ASN A 136 0.85 7.03 1.10
C ASN A 136 0.98 7.49 2.55
N LYS A 137 -0.10 7.29 3.32
CA LYS A 137 -0.14 7.70 4.73
C LYS A 137 0.94 6.97 5.50
N ASN A 138 1.73 7.74 6.23
CA ASN A 138 2.62 7.24 7.26
C ASN A 138 1.84 7.18 8.58
N TYR A 139 1.62 5.97 9.09
CA TYR A 139 0.93 5.73 10.35
C TYR A 139 1.97 5.74 11.48
N SER A 140 2.09 6.84 12.22
CA SER A 140 3.01 6.97 13.34
C SER A 140 2.34 6.53 14.66
N LYS A 141 3.06 5.81 15.51
CA LYS A 141 2.62 5.38 16.86
C LYS A 141 2.09 6.53 17.72
N ARG A 142 2.55 7.76 17.48
CA ARG A 142 2.04 8.97 18.19
C ARG A 142 0.57 9.27 17.93
N LYS A 143 0.03 8.85 16.77
CA LYS A 143 -1.34 9.15 16.33
C LYS A 143 -2.18 7.90 16.08
N TYR A 144 -1.56 6.74 16.08
CA TYR A 144 -2.20 5.46 15.72
C TYR A 144 -1.79 4.37 16.70
N THR A 145 -2.73 3.52 17.02
CA THR A 145 -2.53 2.27 17.76
C THR A 145 -2.47 1.12 16.78
N PHE A 146 -1.50 0.21 16.96
CA PHE A 146 -1.31 -0.98 16.14
C PHE A 146 -1.75 -2.22 16.93
N LYS A 147 -2.54 -3.08 16.32
CA LYS A 147 -2.98 -4.34 16.94
C LYS A 147 -3.03 -5.43 15.86
N ILE A 148 -2.51 -6.61 16.15
CA ILE A 148 -2.67 -7.78 15.29
C ILE A 148 -3.93 -8.51 15.75
N ILE A 149 -4.82 -8.80 14.80
CA ILE A 149 -6.07 -9.53 15.00
C ILE A 149 -6.04 -10.80 14.15
N PRO A 150 -6.68 -11.88 14.62
CA PRO A 150 -6.83 -13.12 13.87
C PRO A 150 -7.68 -12.96 12.61
#